data_13af9ecb8a8b7b68e8859751b0fd603f
#
_entry.id   13af9ecb8a8b7b68e8859751b0fd603f
#
_cell.length_a   1.000
_cell.length_b   1.000
_cell.length_c   1.000
_cell.angle_alpha   90.00
_cell.angle_beta   90.00
_cell.angle_gamma   90.00
#
_symmetry.space_group_name_H-M   'P 1'
#
loop_
_entity.id
_entity.type
_entity.pdbx_description
1 polymer ?
#
loop_
_entity_poly.entity_id
_entity_poly.type
_entity_poly.pdbx_seq_one_letter_code
_entity_poly.pdbx_strand_id
1 'polypeptide(L)'
;MKKILALVSEPVSGEALKSAIGKTEAEQAEVLVVAPALDKSYRFWLSDPDPAIDRAEEVQQETVERMEEEGIDAAGHIGESDPLLALQDALATYEADEIVLFTHPDSDRSFLEDGIVDQAAERFSQPVRHIVVDR
;
A
#
# COMPACT_ATOMS: atom_id res chain seq x y z
N MET A 1 -5.07 -11.18 -16.60
CA MET A 1 -5.49 -10.26 -15.53
C MET A 1 -4.27 -9.54 -14.96
N LYS A 2 -4.32 -8.23 -14.89
CA LYS A 2 -3.21 -7.45 -14.38
C LYS A 2 -3.12 -7.58 -12.88
N LYS A 3 -1.92 -7.79 -12.36
CA LYS A 3 -1.68 -7.89 -10.93
C LYS A 3 -1.00 -6.63 -10.43
N ILE A 4 -1.59 -6.01 -9.42
CA ILE A 4 -1.10 -4.74 -8.86
C ILE A 4 -0.74 -4.94 -7.40
N LEU A 5 0.44 -4.44 -7.04
CA LEU A 5 0.87 -4.40 -5.64
C LEU A 5 0.70 -2.97 -5.16
N ALA A 6 -0.21 -2.76 -4.21
CA ALA A 6 -0.52 -1.43 -3.71
C ALA A 6 0.03 -1.27 -2.29
N LEU A 7 0.85 -0.26 -2.07
CA LEU A 7 1.38 0.05 -0.75
C LEU A 7 0.60 1.23 -0.16
N VAL A 8 0.02 1.04 1.00
CA VAL A 8 -0.83 2.04 1.63
C VAL A 8 -0.41 2.25 3.09
N SER A 9 -0.51 3.48 3.57
CA SER A 9 -0.26 3.80 4.98
C SER A 9 -1.53 4.30 5.67
N GLU A 10 -2.54 4.63 4.89
CA GLU A 10 -3.85 5.06 5.36
C GLU A 10 -4.89 4.37 4.49
N PRO A 11 -6.13 4.24 4.96
CA PRO A 11 -7.16 3.60 4.12
C PRO A 11 -7.37 4.35 2.81
N VAL A 12 -7.45 3.60 1.72
CA VAL A 12 -7.59 4.15 0.37
C VAL A 12 -8.84 3.60 -0.27
N SER A 13 -9.60 4.46 -0.96
CA SER A 13 -10.83 4.04 -1.63
C SER A 13 -10.52 3.37 -2.97
N GLY A 14 -11.44 2.52 -3.42
CA GLY A 14 -11.33 1.94 -4.75
C GLY A 14 -11.41 2.99 -5.84
N GLU A 15 -12.13 4.08 -5.57
CA GLU A 15 -12.24 5.17 -6.52
C GLU A 15 -10.90 5.84 -6.80
N ALA A 16 -10.03 5.93 -5.78
CA ALA A 16 -8.70 6.49 -5.97
C ALA A 16 -7.91 5.67 -6.99
N LEU A 17 -8.01 4.35 -6.90
CA LEU A 17 -7.32 3.48 -7.85
C LEU A 17 -7.94 3.60 -9.24
N LYS A 18 -9.27 3.63 -9.33
CA LYS A 18 -9.96 3.78 -10.60
C LYS A 18 -9.58 5.08 -11.31
N SER A 19 -9.45 6.16 -10.54
CA SER A 19 -9.05 7.45 -11.11
C SER A 19 -7.64 7.40 -11.68
N ALA A 20 -6.78 6.62 -11.07
CA ALA A 20 -5.37 6.58 -11.47
C ALA A 20 -5.13 5.68 -12.68
N ILE A 21 -5.74 4.50 -12.72
CA ILE A 21 -5.45 3.53 -13.77
C ILE A 21 -6.62 3.28 -14.73
N GLY A 22 -7.78 3.88 -14.45
CA GLY A 22 -8.96 3.70 -15.26
C GLY A 22 -9.91 2.68 -14.65
N LYS A 23 -11.20 2.94 -14.80
CA LYS A 23 -12.23 2.10 -14.19
C LYS A 23 -12.17 0.65 -14.70
N THR A 24 -12.08 0.49 -16.00
CA THR A 24 -12.07 -0.85 -16.59
C THR A 24 -10.85 -1.64 -16.15
N GLU A 25 -9.68 -1.01 -16.19
CA GLU A 25 -8.46 -1.68 -15.76
C GLU A 25 -8.50 -2.06 -14.28
N ALA A 26 -9.01 -1.16 -13.44
CA ALA A 26 -9.09 -1.45 -12.01
C ALA A 26 -10.01 -2.62 -11.73
N GLU A 27 -11.16 -2.67 -12.41
CA GLU A 27 -12.13 -3.74 -12.21
C GLU A 27 -11.65 -5.09 -12.74
N GLN A 28 -10.71 -5.07 -13.67
CA GLN A 28 -10.15 -6.28 -14.23
C GLN A 28 -8.81 -6.67 -13.59
N ALA A 29 -8.34 -5.90 -12.65
CA ALA A 29 -7.07 -6.17 -11.99
C ALA A 29 -7.27 -6.96 -10.71
N GLU A 30 -6.21 -7.63 -10.31
CA GLU A 30 -6.11 -8.26 -9.00
C GLU A 30 -5.14 -7.42 -8.18
N VAL A 31 -5.54 -7.01 -6.98
CA VAL A 31 -4.75 -6.08 -6.18
C VAL A 31 -4.36 -6.73 -4.86
N LEU A 32 -3.06 -6.71 -4.55
CA LEU A 32 -2.60 -7.07 -3.23
C LEU A 32 -2.29 -5.77 -2.49
N VAL A 33 -3.04 -5.52 -1.42
CA VAL A 33 -2.88 -4.32 -0.60
C VAL A 33 -1.90 -4.62 0.51
N VAL A 34 -0.78 -3.91 0.54
CA VAL A 34 0.23 -4.10 1.58
C VAL A 34 0.23 -2.87 2.47
N ALA A 35 0.00 -3.08 3.77
CA ALA A 35 0.08 -2.02 4.77
C ALA A 35 1.27 -2.31 5.66
N PRO A 36 2.35 -1.51 5.59
CA PRO A 36 3.49 -1.75 6.47
C PRO A 36 3.14 -1.43 7.92
N ALA A 37 3.68 -2.22 8.83
CA ALA A 37 3.46 -2.02 10.26
C ALA A 37 4.40 -0.92 10.74
N LEU A 38 4.02 0.32 10.49
CA LEU A 38 4.86 1.48 10.73
C LEU A 38 4.77 1.89 12.19
N ASP A 39 5.90 1.84 12.86
CA ASP A 39 5.99 2.16 14.26
C ASP A 39 6.86 3.39 14.45
N LYS A 40 6.44 4.26 15.37
CA LYS A 40 7.25 5.40 15.74
C LYS A 40 8.24 4.92 16.80
N SER A 41 9.46 5.34 16.67
CA SER A 41 10.55 4.83 17.51
C SER A 41 10.28 4.91 19.01
N TYR A 42 9.58 5.93 19.47
CA TYR A 42 9.31 6.06 20.89
C TYR A 42 8.42 4.97 21.45
N ARG A 43 7.67 4.29 20.60
CA ARG A 43 6.80 3.20 21.05
C ARG A 43 7.54 1.95 21.41
N PHE A 44 8.76 1.84 20.96
CA PHE A 44 9.64 0.75 21.36
C PHE A 44 9.83 0.69 22.87
N TRP A 45 9.83 1.85 23.48
CA TRP A 45 10.03 1.94 24.92
C TRP A 45 8.96 1.22 25.71
N LEU A 46 7.79 1.08 25.13
CA LEU A 46 6.67 0.42 25.78
C LEU A 46 6.67 -1.08 25.51
N SER A 47 7.61 -1.55 24.71
CA SER A 47 7.74 -2.96 24.35
C SER A 47 6.44 -3.54 23.83
N ASP A 48 5.68 -2.72 23.11
CA ASP A 48 4.39 -3.14 22.60
C ASP A 48 4.29 -2.84 21.11
N PRO A 49 4.61 -3.80 20.25
CA PRO A 49 4.50 -3.60 18.81
C PRO A 49 3.06 -3.71 18.29
N ASP A 50 2.14 -4.14 19.17
CA ASP A 50 0.76 -4.40 18.75
C ASP A 50 0.05 -3.20 18.13
N PRO A 51 0.23 -1.94 18.62
CA PRO A 51 -0.47 -0.81 17.98
C PRO A 51 -0.11 -0.62 16.52
N ALA A 52 1.15 -0.84 16.14
CA ALA A 52 1.55 -0.70 14.74
C ALA A 52 0.93 -1.79 13.87
N ILE A 53 0.92 -3.01 14.38
CA ILE A 53 0.33 -4.15 13.68
C ILE A 53 -1.18 -3.97 13.58
N ASP A 54 -1.82 -3.56 14.68
CA ASP A 54 -3.27 -3.33 14.67
C ASP A 54 -3.65 -2.25 13.68
N ARG A 55 -2.87 -1.18 13.62
CA ARG A 55 -3.14 -0.10 12.67
C ARG A 55 -2.96 -0.58 11.22
N ALA A 56 -1.92 -1.35 10.96
CA ALA A 56 -1.70 -1.90 9.63
C ALA A 56 -2.83 -2.84 9.24
N GLU A 57 -3.33 -3.63 10.18
CA GLU A 57 -4.44 -4.53 9.93
C GLU A 57 -5.70 -3.75 9.59
N GLU A 58 -6.00 -2.68 10.34
CA GLU A 58 -7.14 -1.83 10.03
C GLU A 58 -7.03 -1.21 8.65
N VAL A 59 -5.85 -0.68 8.32
CA VAL A 59 -5.63 0.00 7.06
C VAL A 59 -5.84 -0.96 5.89
N GLN A 60 -5.25 -2.16 5.95
CA GLN A 60 -5.40 -3.07 4.84
C GLN A 60 -6.82 -3.61 4.74
N GLN A 61 -7.47 -3.92 5.86
CA GLN A 61 -8.83 -4.43 5.84
C GLN A 61 -9.78 -3.40 5.27
N GLU A 62 -9.70 -2.17 5.74
CA GLU A 62 -10.58 -1.11 5.26
C GLU A 62 -10.34 -0.81 3.78
N THR A 63 -9.08 -0.82 3.36
CA THR A 63 -8.76 -0.59 1.96
C THR A 63 -9.32 -1.71 1.08
N VAL A 64 -9.14 -2.96 1.50
CA VAL A 64 -9.68 -4.10 0.76
C VAL A 64 -11.20 -4.00 0.64
N GLU A 65 -11.88 -3.70 1.76
CA GLU A 65 -13.32 -3.56 1.74
C GLU A 65 -13.78 -2.47 0.79
N ARG A 66 -13.12 -1.32 0.82
CA ARG A 66 -13.47 -0.22 -0.07
C ARG A 66 -13.26 -0.58 -1.54
N MET A 67 -12.18 -1.30 -1.83
CA MET A 67 -11.92 -1.73 -3.19
C MET A 67 -12.95 -2.74 -3.66
N GLU A 68 -13.32 -3.68 -2.80
CA GLU A 68 -14.33 -4.68 -3.15
C GLU A 68 -15.69 -4.05 -3.38
N GLU A 69 -16.02 -3.01 -2.62
CA GLU A 69 -17.27 -2.26 -2.83
C GLU A 69 -17.31 -1.62 -4.20
N GLU A 70 -16.15 -1.32 -4.78
CA GLU A 70 -16.04 -0.73 -6.10
C GLU A 70 -15.81 -1.77 -7.20
N GLY A 71 -15.94 -3.04 -6.88
CA GLY A 71 -15.80 -4.10 -7.86
C GLY A 71 -14.36 -4.50 -8.16
N ILE A 72 -13.42 -4.12 -7.30
CA ILE A 72 -12.01 -4.44 -7.49
C ILE A 72 -11.66 -5.67 -6.65
N ASP A 73 -11.02 -6.65 -7.27
CA ASP A 73 -10.58 -7.86 -6.57
C ASP A 73 -9.33 -7.53 -5.75
N ALA A 74 -9.45 -7.54 -4.45
CA ALA A 74 -8.36 -7.13 -3.56
C ALA A 74 -8.18 -8.10 -2.40
N ALA A 75 -6.93 -8.26 -1.98
CA ALA A 75 -6.57 -9.01 -0.79
C ALA A 75 -5.58 -8.18 0.01
N GLY A 76 -5.53 -8.38 1.30
CA GLY A 76 -4.69 -7.56 2.18
C GLY A 76 -3.55 -8.35 2.81
N HIS A 77 -2.50 -7.62 3.16
CA HIS A 77 -1.31 -8.19 3.77
C HIS A 77 -0.64 -7.14 4.65
N ILE A 78 -0.21 -7.55 5.83
CA ILE A 78 0.56 -6.66 6.72
C ILE A 78 2.03 -6.87 6.41
N GLY A 79 2.75 -5.78 6.11
CA GLY A 79 4.15 -5.87 5.75
C GLY A 79 5.09 -5.45 6.85
N GLU A 80 6.36 -5.55 6.55
CA GLU A 80 7.43 -5.10 7.45
C GLU A 80 7.32 -3.61 7.73
N SER A 81 7.99 -3.17 8.80
CA SER A 81 7.96 -1.75 9.16
C SER A 81 8.67 -0.87 8.12
N ASP A 82 9.63 -1.41 7.41
CA ASP A 82 10.30 -0.70 6.32
C ASP A 82 9.47 -0.89 5.04
N PRO A 83 8.94 0.19 4.44
CA PRO A 83 8.09 0.05 3.26
C PRO A 83 8.76 -0.65 2.08
N LEU A 84 10.05 -0.41 1.87
CA LEU A 84 10.75 -1.08 0.77
C LEU A 84 10.90 -2.57 1.01
N LEU A 85 11.15 -2.96 2.26
CA LEU A 85 11.19 -4.38 2.62
C LEU A 85 9.81 -5.01 2.50
N ALA A 86 8.78 -4.27 2.87
CA ALA A 86 7.40 -4.78 2.73
C ALA A 86 7.09 -5.08 1.28
N LEU A 87 7.51 -4.21 0.36
CA LEU A 87 7.33 -4.44 -1.08
C LEU A 87 8.15 -5.64 -1.54
N GLN A 88 9.40 -5.71 -1.09
CA GLN A 88 10.27 -6.80 -1.49
C GLN A 88 9.73 -8.16 -1.04
N ASP A 89 9.27 -8.23 0.20
CA ASP A 89 8.71 -9.46 0.73
C ASP A 89 7.44 -9.87 -0.01
N ALA A 90 6.58 -8.91 -0.31
CA ALA A 90 5.36 -9.20 -1.05
C ALA A 90 5.67 -9.70 -2.46
N LEU A 91 6.65 -9.09 -3.12
CA LEU A 91 7.02 -9.50 -4.46
C LEU A 91 7.66 -10.88 -4.52
N ALA A 92 8.15 -11.38 -3.39
CA ALA A 92 8.72 -12.72 -3.33
C ALA A 92 7.66 -13.79 -3.54
N THR A 93 6.40 -13.50 -3.21
CA THR A 93 5.30 -14.46 -3.32
C THR A 93 4.19 -14.01 -4.25
N TYR A 94 4.19 -12.76 -4.68
CA TYR A 94 3.13 -12.21 -5.51
C TYR A 94 3.77 -11.55 -6.74
N GLU A 95 3.48 -12.08 -7.91
CA GLU A 95 4.06 -11.57 -9.15
C GLU A 95 3.25 -10.38 -9.67
N ALA A 96 3.62 -9.19 -9.19
CA ALA A 96 2.92 -7.98 -9.60
C ALA A 96 3.41 -7.50 -10.97
N ASP A 97 2.49 -6.98 -11.75
CA ASP A 97 2.83 -6.35 -13.02
C ASP A 97 3.12 -4.87 -12.84
N GLU A 98 2.61 -4.29 -11.76
CA GLU A 98 2.79 -2.87 -11.48
C GLU A 98 2.76 -2.67 -9.97
N ILE A 99 3.56 -1.70 -9.49
CA ILE A 99 3.57 -1.30 -8.09
C ILE A 99 2.93 0.08 -8.00
N VAL A 100 1.97 0.24 -7.09
CA VAL A 100 1.30 1.52 -6.87
C VAL A 100 1.56 1.97 -5.45
N LEU A 101 2.09 3.17 -5.30
CA LEU A 101 2.37 3.75 -3.98
C LEU A 101 1.38 4.88 -3.72
N PHE A 102 0.61 4.75 -2.65
CA PHE A 102 -0.35 5.78 -2.24
C PHE A 102 0.26 6.62 -1.14
N THR A 103 0.36 7.92 -1.35
CA THR A 103 0.87 8.84 -0.34
C THR A 103 -0.23 9.81 0.10
N HIS A 104 -0.10 10.31 1.31
CA HIS A 104 -1.09 11.19 1.91
C HIS A 104 -0.37 12.42 2.48
N PRO A 105 -0.29 13.51 1.70
CA PRO A 105 0.52 14.67 2.10
C PRO A 105 0.10 15.31 3.42
N ASP A 106 -1.17 15.19 3.77
CA ASP A 106 -1.68 15.77 5.01
C ASP A 106 -1.57 14.83 6.21
N SER A 107 -0.93 13.68 6.03
CA SER A 107 -0.78 12.71 7.08
C SER A 107 0.52 12.92 7.83
N ASP A 108 0.52 12.58 9.12
CA ASP A 108 1.76 12.55 9.90
C ASP A 108 2.70 11.44 9.45
N ARG A 109 2.25 10.63 8.50
CA ARG A 109 3.02 9.50 8.00
C ARG A 109 3.64 9.80 6.66
N SER A 110 4.38 10.90 6.62
CA SER A 110 5.02 11.36 5.39
C SER A 110 6.22 10.51 4.96
N PHE A 111 6.56 9.48 5.74
CA PHE A 111 7.68 8.63 5.39
C PHE A 111 7.56 8.00 4.00
N LEU A 112 6.35 7.87 3.47
CA LEU A 112 6.17 7.37 2.12
C LEU A 112 6.52 8.41 1.07
N GLU A 113 6.75 9.65 1.48
CA GLU A 113 7.07 10.73 0.55
C GLU A 113 8.57 10.96 0.39
N ASP A 114 9.38 10.46 1.31
CA ASP A 114 10.80 10.77 1.36
C ASP A 114 11.61 9.92 0.38
N GLY A 115 11.39 10.15 -0.90
CA GLY A 115 12.16 9.46 -1.92
C GLY A 115 11.81 8.00 -2.10
N ILE A 116 10.77 7.54 -1.44
CA ILE A 116 10.37 6.13 -1.52
C ILE A 116 10.00 5.75 -2.96
N VAL A 117 9.37 6.65 -3.69
CA VAL A 117 8.97 6.38 -5.07
C VAL A 117 10.19 6.15 -5.94
N ASP A 118 11.19 7.04 -5.81
CA ASP A 118 12.41 6.91 -6.58
C ASP A 118 13.18 5.65 -6.20
N GLN A 119 13.24 5.36 -4.92
CA GLN A 119 13.94 4.16 -4.45
C GLN A 119 13.27 2.89 -4.94
N ALA A 120 11.94 2.87 -4.94
CA ALA A 120 11.21 1.72 -5.44
C ALA A 120 11.43 1.55 -6.94
N ALA A 121 11.41 2.65 -7.69
CA ALA A 121 11.61 2.60 -9.12
C ALA A 121 13.00 2.08 -9.48
N GLU A 122 13.99 2.38 -8.66
CA GLU A 122 15.35 1.90 -8.88
C GLU A 122 15.53 0.44 -8.47
N ARG A 123 14.85 0.03 -7.41
CA ARG A 123 15.05 -1.30 -6.82
C ARG A 123 14.28 -2.39 -7.55
N PHE A 124 13.08 -2.07 -8.03
CA PHE A 124 12.20 -3.07 -8.62
C PHE A 124 12.09 -2.89 -10.13
N SER A 125 11.93 -4.00 -10.85
CA SER A 125 11.80 -3.96 -12.31
C SER A 125 10.41 -3.56 -12.77
N GLN A 126 9.40 -3.72 -11.92
CA GLN A 126 8.04 -3.37 -12.26
C GLN A 126 7.87 -1.86 -12.36
N PRO A 127 6.99 -1.37 -13.24
CA PRO A 127 6.65 0.06 -13.23
C PRO A 127 6.11 0.48 -11.87
N VAL A 128 6.53 1.64 -11.40
CA VAL A 128 6.08 2.19 -10.14
C VAL A 128 5.23 3.42 -10.41
N ARG A 129 3.99 3.38 -9.95
CA ARG A 129 3.05 4.50 -10.09
C ARG A 129 2.83 5.13 -8.72
N HIS A 130 2.94 6.44 -8.68
CA HIS A 130 2.74 7.19 -7.45
C HIS A 130 1.38 7.90 -7.51
N ILE A 131 0.53 7.64 -6.52
CA ILE A 131 -0.77 8.27 -6.42
C ILE A 131 -0.81 9.07 -5.12
N VAL A 132 -1.07 10.37 -5.25
CA VAL A 132 -1.25 11.23 -4.09
C VAL A 132 -2.73 11.25 -3.77
N VAL A 133 -3.06 10.78 -2.57
CA VAL A 133 -4.45 10.73 -2.13
C VAL A 133 -4.74 11.97 -1.31
N ASP A 134 -5.62 12.77 -1.81
CA ASP A 134 -6.05 14.00 -1.15
C ASP A 134 -7.33 13.63 -0.42
N ARG A 135 -7.32 13.77 0.87
CA ARG A 135 -8.41 13.28 1.70
C ARG A 135 -9.76 13.78 1.33
#